data_20c049216e9cb0d219964cf6e63960e5
#
_entry.id   20c049216e9cb0d219964cf6e63960e5
#
_cell.length_a   1.000
_cell.length_b   1.000
_cell.length_c   1.000
_cell.angle_alpha   90.00
_cell.angle_beta   90.00
_cell.angle_gamma   90.00
#
_symmetry.space_group_name_H-M   'P 1'
#
loop_
_entity.id
_entity.type
_entity.pdbx_description
1 polymer ?
#
loop_
_entity_poly.entity_id
_entity_poly.type
_entity_poly.pdbx_seq_one_letter_code
_entity_poly.pdbx_strand_id
1 'polypeptide(L)'
;MHGFGKREMNNPWEEIKLDDYEKHMSLDFVKQLQTMNKMMKEQFDAYQVNTAMIFGIAGGNGLEHVSKEKYQIVYGVDINKEYLEAVSGRYTDLSGVLQCLQVDLIKDTSKLPNAQLLIANLLIEYIGYQAFVVAVHRVDPDYVSCVIQINTDEKNWVSDSPYIHVFDRLDEVHSQMEQDELVSVMEGAGYQKILEETESLPNGKALLRIDFKKGKERTYDIN
;
A
#
# COMPACT_ATOMS: atom_id res chain seq x y z
N MET A 1 -29.17 -32.39 -11.57
CA MET A 1 -28.81 -30.97 -11.57
C MET A 1 -27.42 -30.85 -10.98
N HIS A 2 -26.39 -30.71 -11.85
CA HIS A 2 -25.00 -30.52 -11.39
C HIS A 2 -24.79 -29.03 -11.22
N GLY A 3 -24.66 -28.60 -9.97
CA GLY A 3 -24.28 -27.26 -9.64
C GLY A 3 -22.83 -27.04 -10.09
N PHE A 4 -22.63 -26.24 -11.13
CA PHE A 4 -21.31 -25.69 -11.44
C PHE A 4 -20.96 -24.70 -10.31
N GLY A 5 -20.14 -25.17 -9.37
CA GLY A 5 -19.46 -24.27 -8.44
C GLY A 5 -18.64 -23.29 -9.27
N LYS A 6 -18.98 -22.00 -9.21
CA LYS A 6 -18.09 -20.94 -9.68
C LYS A 6 -16.79 -21.14 -8.91
N ARG A 7 -15.68 -21.54 -9.60
CA ARG A 7 -14.34 -21.36 -9.05
C ARG A 7 -14.21 -19.86 -8.78
N GLU A 8 -14.10 -19.48 -7.53
CA GLU A 8 -13.61 -18.13 -7.22
C GLU A 8 -12.25 -18.01 -7.92
N MET A 9 -12.15 -17.07 -8.85
CA MET A 9 -10.87 -16.79 -9.49
C MET A 9 -9.99 -16.15 -8.42
N ASN A 10 -8.75 -16.67 -8.28
CA ASN A 10 -7.77 -16.10 -7.37
C ASN A 10 -7.48 -14.65 -7.77
N ASN A 11 -7.19 -13.82 -6.77
CA ASN A 11 -6.74 -12.45 -7.02
C ASN A 11 -5.45 -12.49 -7.87
N PRO A 12 -5.35 -11.72 -8.96
CA PRO A 12 -4.17 -11.73 -9.83
C PRO A 12 -2.84 -11.51 -9.07
N TRP A 13 -2.85 -10.74 -7.99
CA TRP A 13 -1.67 -10.53 -7.14
C TRP A 13 -1.14 -11.80 -6.45
N GLU A 14 -1.98 -12.83 -6.27
CA GLU A 14 -1.54 -14.11 -5.72
C GLU A 14 -0.76 -14.96 -6.74
N GLU A 15 -0.80 -14.60 -8.03
CA GLU A 15 -0.19 -15.35 -9.13
C GLU A 15 1.13 -14.74 -9.62
N ILE A 16 1.38 -13.45 -9.33
CA ILE A 16 2.60 -12.75 -9.76
C ILE A 16 3.76 -13.16 -8.88
N LYS A 17 4.84 -13.64 -9.51
CA LYS A 17 6.08 -13.98 -8.79
C LYS A 17 6.80 -12.72 -8.34
N LEU A 18 7.28 -12.72 -7.10
CA LEU A 18 7.99 -11.58 -6.52
C LEU A 18 9.20 -11.13 -7.36
N ASP A 19 9.96 -12.09 -7.86
CA ASP A 19 11.16 -11.83 -8.68
C ASP A 19 10.82 -11.10 -10.00
N ASP A 20 9.72 -11.47 -10.66
CA ASP A 20 9.28 -10.81 -11.89
C ASP A 20 8.77 -9.38 -11.61
N TYR A 21 8.02 -9.21 -10.50
CA TYR A 21 7.58 -7.90 -10.02
C TYR A 21 8.77 -6.98 -9.72
N GLU A 22 9.72 -7.43 -8.90
CA GLU A 22 10.88 -6.65 -8.51
C GLU A 22 11.77 -6.30 -9.70
N LYS A 23 12.00 -7.24 -10.63
CA LYS A 23 12.75 -6.97 -11.87
C LYS A 23 12.11 -5.90 -12.73
N HIS A 24 10.78 -5.96 -12.91
CA HIS A 24 10.05 -4.92 -13.66
C HIS A 24 10.19 -3.56 -12.99
N MET A 25 9.89 -3.48 -11.69
CA MET A 25 9.85 -2.23 -10.94
C MET A 25 11.23 -1.56 -10.77
N SER A 26 12.32 -2.35 -10.87
CA SER A 26 13.71 -1.87 -10.72
C SER A 26 14.35 -1.41 -12.02
N LEU A 27 13.73 -1.64 -13.19
CA LEU A 27 14.30 -1.22 -14.48
C LEU A 27 14.61 0.29 -14.49
N ASP A 28 15.74 0.68 -15.08
CA ASP A 28 16.24 2.07 -15.07
C ASP A 28 15.23 3.08 -15.62
N PHE A 29 14.45 2.70 -16.63
CA PHE A 29 13.41 3.55 -17.20
C PHE A 29 12.08 3.54 -16.42
N VAL A 30 11.84 2.54 -15.58
CA VAL A 30 10.71 2.47 -14.64
C VAL A 30 11.07 3.19 -13.34
N LYS A 31 12.17 2.80 -12.72
CA LYS A 31 12.78 3.38 -11.51
C LYS A 31 11.83 3.52 -10.31
N GLN A 32 10.73 2.79 -10.33
CA GLN A 32 9.66 2.91 -9.33
C GLN A 32 10.09 2.33 -7.98
N LEU A 33 10.83 1.20 -7.99
CA LEU A 33 11.30 0.55 -6.77
C LEU A 33 12.25 1.45 -5.96
N GLN A 34 13.19 2.11 -6.65
CA GLN A 34 14.17 3.01 -6.01
C GLN A 34 13.50 4.28 -5.47
N THR A 35 12.54 4.83 -6.24
CA THR A 35 11.79 6.01 -5.80
C THR A 35 10.91 5.69 -4.60
N MET A 36 10.22 4.54 -4.62
CA MET A 36 9.43 4.07 -3.49
C MET A 36 10.27 3.80 -2.24
N ASN A 37 11.49 3.30 -2.40
CA ASN A 37 12.41 3.08 -1.28
C ASN A 37 12.72 4.39 -0.53
N LYS A 38 13.02 5.46 -1.28
CA LYS A 38 13.21 6.80 -0.72
C LYS A 38 11.97 7.30 0.00
N MET A 39 10.79 7.18 -0.65
CA MET A 39 9.52 7.60 -0.05
C MET A 39 9.20 6.81 1.23
N MET A 40 9.44 5.50 1.26
CA MET A 40 9.25 4.67 2.46
C MET A 40 10.11 5.17 3.63
N LYS A 41 11.36 5.55 3.39
CA LYS A 41 12.21 6.15 4.42
C LYS A 41 11.58 7.41 4.98
N GLU A 42 11.13 8.31 4.10
CA GLU A 42 10.51 9.57 4.48
C GLU A 42 9.20 9.34 5.26
N GLN A 43 8.37 8.36 4.85
CA GLN A 43 7.14 7.98 5.55
C GLN A 43 7.43 7.45 6.96
N PHE A 44 8.44 6.59 7.14
CA PHE A 44 8.84 6.08 8.45
C PHE A 44 9.38 7.19 9.36
N ASP A 45 10.04 8.20 8.82
CA ASP A 45 10.65 9.29 9.61
C ASP A 45 9.67 10.42 9.95
N ALA A 46 8.56 10.55 9.18
CA ALA A 46 7.70 11.73 9.19
C ALA A 46 7.00 12.02 10.53
N TYR A 47 6.61 10.98 11.27
CA TYR A 47 5.74 11.15 12.45
C TYR A 47 6.33 10.51 13.70
N GLN A 48 6.00 11.09 14.88
CA GLN A 48 6.42 10.56 16.19
C GLN A 48 5.43 9.47 16.63
N VAL A 49 5.60 8.28 16.06
CA VAL A 49 4.78 7.09 16.30
C VAL A 49 5.69 5.89 16.55
N ASN A 50 5.16 4.86 17.22
CA ASN A 50 5.93 3.65 17.51
C ASN A 50 5.29 2.37 16.98
N THR A 51 4.14 2.48 16.30
CA THR A 51 3.52 1.37 15.60
C THR A 51 3.18 1.78 14.18
N ALA A 52 3.49 0.92 13.21
CA ALA A 52 3.16 1.15 11.81
C ALA A 52 2.53 -0.09 11.17
N MET A 53 1.76 0.13 10.11
CA MET A 53 1.21 -0.93 9.27
C MET A 53 1.43 -0.55 7.81
N ILE A 54 1.89 -1.52 7.01
CA ILE A 54 2.12 -1.36 5.58
C ILE A 54 1.13 -2.25 4.86
N PHE A 55 0.25 -1.68 4.06
CA PHE A 55 -0.64 -2.41 3.17
C PHE A 55 0.04 -2.66 1.82
N GLY A 56 0.01 -3.91 1.34
CA GLY A 56 0.69 -4.32 0.12
C GLY A 56 2.20 -4.29 0.27
N ILE A 57 2.73 -5.04 1.26
CA ILE A 57 4.17 -5.00 1.58
C ILE A 57 5.06 -5.55 0.46
N ALA A 58 4.51 -6.38 -0.44
CA ALA A 58 5.23 -7.06 -1.53
C ALA A 58 6.55 -7.71 -1.05
N GLY A 59 7.70 -7.34 -1.62
CA GLY A 59 9.02 -7.84 -1.23
C GLY A 59 9.67 -7.12 -0.06
N GLY A 60 8.97 -6.17 0.59
CA GLY A 60 9.48 -5.44 1.75
C GLY A 60 10.41 -4.28 1.40
N ASN A 61 10.34 -3.75 0.17
CA ASN A 61 11.15 -2.59 -0.24
C ASN A 61 10.98 -1.43 0.74
N GLY A 62 12.08 -0.94 1.30
CA GLY A 62 12.11 0.15 2.30
C GLY A 62 12.06 -0.30 3.76
N LEU A 63 11.88 -1.60 4.06
CA LEU A 63 11.92 -2.10 5.45
C LEU A 63 13.29 -1.95 6.11
N GLU A 64 14.36 -1.83 5.35
CA GLU A 64 15.70 -1.51 5.86
C GLU A 64 15.77 -0.17 6.58
N HIS A 65 14.77 0.70 6.39
CA HIS A 65 14.67 2.00 7.07
C HIS A 65 13.90 1.94 8.40
N VAL A 66 13.39 0.77 8.77
CA VAL A 66 12.71 0.59 10.08
C VAL A 66 13.71 0.68 11.21
N SER A 67 13.61 1.74 12.03
CA SER A 67 14.41 1.87 13.25
C SER A 67 13.77 1.08 14.40
N LYS A 68 14.51 0.12 14.95
CA LYS A 68 14.09 -0.68 16.11
C LYS A 68 14.04 0.14 17.42
N GLU A 69 14.72 1.29 17.46
CA GLU A 69 14.65 2.24 18.56
C GLU A 69 13.35 3.05 18.53
N LYS A 70 12.80 3.27 17.33
CA LYS A 70 11.55 4.02 17.12
C LYS A 70 10.32 3.13 17.16
N TYR A 71 10.35 2.00 16.42
CA TYR A 71 9.20 1.16 16.24
C TYR A 71 9.18 -0.04 17.19
N GLN A 72 8.12 -0.16 17.97
CA GLN A 72 7.85 -1.34 18.79
C GLN A 72 7.33 -2.49 17.93
N ILE A 73 6.50 -2.14 16.93
CA ILE A 73 5.93 -3.10 16.00
C ILE A 73 5.64 -2.46 14.64
N VAL A 74 5.91 -3.20 13.58
CA VAL A 74 5.57 -2.89 12.19
C VAL A 74 4.82 -4.10 11.61
N TYR A 75 3.59 -3.89 11.16
CA TYR A 75 2.81 -4.91 10.49
C TYR A 75 3.00 -4.83 8.98
N GLY A 76 3.41 -5.92 8.36
CA GLY A 76 3.43 -6.06 6.90
C GLY A 76 2.24 -6.88 6.44
N VAL A 77 1.34 -6.26 5.68
CA VAL A 77 0.09 -6.88 5.23
C VAL A 77 0.17 -7.14 3.72
N ASP A 78 -0.16 -8.35 3.31
CA ASP A 78 -0.29 -8.71 1.90
C ASP A 78 -1.31 -9.84 1.71
N ILE A 79 -1.89 -9.95 0.52
CA ILE A 79 -2.72 -11.08 0.13
C ILE A 79 -1.86 -12.28 -0.26
N ASN A 80 -0.68 -12.03 -0.84
CA ASN A 80 0.23 -13.05 -1.35
C ASN A 80 1.10 -13.63 -0.23
N LYS A 81 0.85 -14.90 0.10
CA LYS A 81 1.58 -15.62 1.14
C LYS A 81 3.07 -15.77 0.84
N GLU A 82 3.44 -16.02 -0.42
CA GLU A 82 4.83 -16.19 -0.82
C GLU A 82 5.64 -14.89 -0.64
N TYR A 83 5.00 -13.73 -0.85
CA TYR A 83 5.60 -12.43 -0.57
C TYR A 83 5.92 -12.26 0.91
N LEU A 84 4.98 -12.60 1.78
CA LEU A 84 5.17 -12.52 3.23
C LEU A 84 6.26 -13.47 3.74
N GLU A 85 6.35 -14.68 3.16
CA GLU A 85 7.42 -15.63 3.46
C GLU A 85 8.79 -15.09 3.01
N ALA A 86 8.87 -14.48 1.83
CA ALA A 86 10.09 -13.84 1.32
C ALA A 86 10.53 -12.67 2.20
N VAL A 87 9.60 -11.80 2.60
CA VAL A 87 9.85 -10.67 3.53
C VAL A 87 10.38 -11.18 4.86
N SER A 88 9.74 -12.18 5.46
CA SER A 88 10.18 -12.76 6.73
C SER A 88 11.58 -13.36 6.65
N GLY A 89 11.93 -13.95 5.51
CA GLY A 89 13.27 -14.51 5.25
C GLY A 89 14.34 -13.44 5.00
N ARG A 90 13.99 -12.33 4.34
CA ARG A 90 14.90 -11.23 4.00
C ARG A 90 15.26 -10.35 5.21
N TYR A 91 14.27 -10.07 6.07
CA TYR A 91 14.38 -9.12 7.18
C TYR A 91 14.42 -9.80 8.54
N THR A 92 15.24 -10.84 8.66
CA THR A 92 15.41 -11.60 9.92
C THR A 92 15.94 -10.75 11.06
N ASP A 93 16.68 -9.67 10.76
CA ASP A 93 17.15 -8.69 11.72
C ASP A 93 16.00 -7.87 12.34
N LEU A 94 14.87 -7.74 11.66
CA LEU A 94 13.64 -7.12 12.19
C LEU A 94 12.78 -8.10 13.00
N SER A 95 13.22 -9.34 13.24
CA SER A 95 12.51 -10.29 14.09
C SER A 95 12.21 -9.68 15.47
N GLY A 96 10.95 -9.75 15.91
CA GLY A 96 10.49 -9.09 17.14
C GLY A 96 9.90 -7.70 16.96
N VAL A 97 10.14 -7.04 15.81
CA VAL A 97 9.48 -5.77 15.42
C VAL A 97 8.53 -6.00 14.25
N LEU A 98 8.96 -6.71 13.22
CA LEU A 98 8.16 -6.99 12.03
C LEU A 98 7.22 -8.19 12.24
N GLN A 99 5.93 -8.01 11.94
CA GLN A 99 4.92 -9.06 11.90
C GLN A 99 4.21 -9.06 10.55
N CYS A 100 4.29 -10.20 9.84
CA CYS A 100 3.63 -10.39 8.55
C CYS A 100 2.22 -10.96 8.76
N LEU A 101 1.22 -10.36 8.10
CA LEU A 101 -0.19 -10.73 8.19
C LEU A 101 -0.75 -10.99 6.79
N GLN A 102 -1.23 -12.21 6.53
CA GLN A 102 -1.94 -12.50 5.29
C GLN A 102 -3.40 -12.06 5.42
N VAL A 103 -3.79 -11.02 4.69
CA VAL A 103 -5.14 -10.44 4.72
C VAL A 103 -5.55 -10.02 3.31
N ASP A 104 -6.75 -10.43 2.90
CA ASP A 104 -7.44 -9.86 1.75
C ASP A 104 -8.22 -8.63 2.24
N LEU A 105 -7.70 -7.43 1.94
CA LEU A 105 -8.25 -6.16 2.40
C LEU A 105 -9.65 -5.85 1.85
N ILE A 106 -10.07 -6.54 0.77
CA ILE A 106 -11.40 -6.39 0.19
C ILE A 106 -12.40 -7.29 0.93
N LYS A 107 -11.99 -8.53 1.28
CA LYS A 107 -12.91 -9.53 1.81
C LYS A 107 -13.05 -9.52 3.33
N ASP A 108 -11.93 -9.38 4.05
CA ASP A 108 -11.95 -9.47 5.52
C ASP A 108 -10.82 -8.68 6.18
N THR A 109 -11.15 -7.56 6.76
CA THR A 109 -10.23 -6.71 7.54
C THR A 109 -10.25 -7.01 9.04
N SER A 110 -11.04 -7.97 9.52
CA SER A 110 -11.25 -8.23 10.95
C SER A 110 -9.96 -8.59 11.71
N LYS A 111 -8.98 -9.15 11.00
CA LYS A 111 -7.68 -9.57 11.56
C LYS A 111 -6.67 -8.43 11.71
N LEU A 112 -6.96 -7.25 11.15
CA LEU A 112 -6.03 -6.13 11.25
C LEU A 112 -6.00 -5.58 12.68
N PRO A 113 -4.82 -5.48 13.32
CA PRO A 113 -4.65 -4.76 14.59
C PRO A 113 -4.69 -3.26 14.38
N ASN A 114 -4.73 -2.48 15.46
CA ASN A 114 -4.52 -1.05 15.40
C ASN A 114 -3.05 -0.71 15.16
N ALA A 115 -2.79 0.41 14.46
CA ALA A 115 -1.46 0.97 14.28
C ALA A 115 -1.56 2.49 14.14
N GLN A 116 -0.55 3.23 14.64
CA GLN A 116 -0.57 4.70 14.63
C GLN A 116 -0.27 5.30 13.25
N LEU A 117 0.56 4.63 12.45
CA LEU A 117 0.86 5.00 11.07
C LEU A 117 0.40 3.90 10.14
N LEU A 118 -0.40 4.25 9.15
CA LEU A 118 -0.76 3.38 8.04
C LEU A 118 -0.06 3.88 6.78
N ILE A 119 0.67 2.99 6.11
CA ILE A 119 1.32 3.23 4.82
C ILE A 119 0.62 2.39 3.76
N ALA A 120 0.19 3.02 2.65
CA ALA A 120 -0.44 2.34 1.52
C ALA A 120 0.13 2.88 0.20
N ASN A 121 1.11 2.17 -0.35
CA ASN A 121 1.86 2.61 -1.52
C ASN A 121 1.49 1.76 -2.73
N LEU A 122 0.94 2.39 -3.78
CA LEU A 122 0.52 1.74 -5.03
C LEU A 122 -0.41 0.53 -4.79
N LEU A 123 -1.30 0.66 -3.84
CA LEU A 123 -2.24 -0.40 -3.45
C LEU A 123 -3.70 0.00 -3.68
N ILE A 124 -4.04 1.27 -3.46
CA ILE A 124 -5.43 1.74 -3.50
C ILE A 124 -6.01 1.49 -4.90
N GLU A 125 -5.18 1.55 -5.93
CA GLU A 125 -5.50 1.25 -7.33
C GLU A 125 -6.10 -0.15 -7.53
N TYR A 126 -5.79 -1.09 -6.62
CA TYR A 126 -6.21 -2.50 -6.73
C TYR A 126 -7.33 -2.89 -5.79
N ILE A 127 -7.53 -2.17 -4.69
CA ILE A 127 -8.58 -2.47 -3.72
C ILE A 127 -9.75 -1.47 -3.78
N GLY A 128 -9.52 -0.30 -4.38
CA GLY A 128 -10.48 0.79 -4.49
C GLY A 128 -10.67 1.57 -3.18
N TYR A 129 -11.21 2.77 -3.30
CA TYR A 129 -11.39 3.70 -2.18
C TYR A 129 -12.25 3.14 -1.05
N GLN A 130 -13.33 2.43 -1.38
CA GLN A 130 -14.26 1.94 -0.37
C GLN A 130 -13.62 0.88 0.55
N ALA A 131 -12.94 -0.12 -0.03
CA ALA A 131 -12.24 -1.13 0.75
C ALA A 131 -11.09 -0.51 1.55
N PHE A 132 -10.39 0.47 0.97
CA PHE A 132 -9.35 1.21 1.65
C PHE A 132 -9.88 1.92 2.91
N VAL A 133 -10.97 2.67 2.80
CA VAL A 133 -11.59 3.37 3.95
C VAL A 133 -12.04 2.38 5.03
N VAL A 134 -12.64 1.25 4.65
CA VAL A 134 -13.02 0.20 5.62
C VAL A 134 -11.79 -0.31 6.37
N ALA A 135 -10.69 -0.56 5.67
CA ALA A 135 -9.44 -1.00 6.28
C ALA A 135 -8.80 0.10 7.16
N VAL A 136 -8.83 1.38 6.73
CA VAL A 136 -8.38 2.53 7.52
C VAL A 136 -9.17 2.61 8.83
N HIS A 137 -10.50 2.53 8.78
CA HIS A 137 -11.32 2.55 10.01
C HIS A 137 -11.04 1.36 10.93
N ARG A 138 -10.70 0.20 10.37
CA ARG A 138 -10.36 -0.98 11.18
C ARG A 138 -9.02 -0.84 11.90
N VAL A 139 -8.02 -0.27 11.23
CA VAL A 139 -6.69 0.00 11.80
C VAL A 139 -6.70 1.18 12.75
N ASP A 140 -7.56 2.18 12.48
CA ASP A 140 -7.76 3.40 13.26
C ASP A 140 -6.47 4.21 13.48
N PRO A 141 -5.70 4.54 12.43
CA PRO A 141 -4.39 5.19 12.56
C PRO A 141 -4.51 6.69 12.89
N ASP A 142 -3.48 7.23 13.58
CA ASP A 142 -3.32 8.69 13.76
C ASP A 142 -2.93 9.38 12.45
N TYR A 143 -2.12 8.69 11.63
CA TYR A 143 -1.62 9.16 10.34
C TYR A 143 -1.78 8.08 9.27
N VAL A 144 -2.17 8.52 8.07
CA VAL A 144 -2.22 7.69 6.86
C VAL A 144 -1.32 8.32 5.83
N SER A 145 -0.37 7.60 5.28
CA SER A 145 0.52 8.03 4.20
C SER A 145 0.29 7.14 2.99
N CYS A 146 -0.20 7.73 1.90
CA CYS A 146 -0.52 7.03 0.67
C CYS A 146 0.40 7.48 -0.46
N VAL A 147 0.78 6.56 -1.34
CA VAL A 147 1.37 6.89 -2.63
C VAL A 147 0.49 6.29 -3.72
N ILE A 148 0.05 7.14 -4.66
CA ILE A 148 -0.66 6.72 -5.87
C ILE A 148 0.17 7.06 -7.11
N GLN A 149 -0.05 6.32 -8.21
CA GLN A 149 0.59 6.62 -9.47
C GLN A 149 -0.25 7.59 -10.28
N ILE A 150 0.37 8.68 -10.73
CA ILE A 150 -0.22 9.60 -11.71
C ILE A 150 0.26 9.19 -13.10
N ASN A 151 -0.68 8.85 -13.96
CA ASN A 151 -0.41 8.47 -15.34
C ASN A 151 -0.66 9.65 -16.27
N THR A 152 0.26 9.89 -17.19
CA THR A 152 0.08 10.85 -18.28
C THR A 152 -0.70 10.26 -19.47
N ASP A 153 -0.83 8.91 -19.49
CA ASP A 153 -1.56 8.14 -20.49
C ASP A 153 -2.36 7.02 -19.79
N GLU A 154 -3.69 7.12 -19.82
CA GLU A 154 -4.61 6.17 -19.17
C GLU A 154 -4.50 4.74 -19.72
N LYS A 155 -4.04 4.57 -20.98
CA LYS A 155 -3.98 3.25 -21.63
C LYS A 155 -2.74 2.45 -21.26
N ASN A 156 -1.68 3.11 -20.76
CA ASN A 156 -0.39 2.49 -20.48
C ASN A 156 0.02 2.69 -19.02
N TRP A 157 -0.85 2.30 -18.09
CA TRP A 157 -0.58 2.41 -16.65
C TRP A 157 0.57 1.48 -16.19
N VAL A 158 0.80 0.33 -16.83
CA VAL A 158 2.02 -0.47 -16.69
C VAL A 158 3.02 -0.04 -17.76
N SER A 159 4.29 0.14 -17.39
CA SER A 159 5.36 0.45 -18.34
C SER A 159 5.72 -0.77 -19.19
N ASP A 160 6.01 -0.55 -20.47
CA ASP A 160 6.48 -1.62 -21.34
C ASP A 160 7.81 -2.20 -20.82
N SER A 161 7.92 -3.53 -20.79
CA SER A 161 9.11 -4.24 -20.31
C SER A 161 9.10 -5.68 -20.76
N PRO A 162 10.25 -6.41 -20.66
CA PRO A 162 10.29 -7.85 -20.89
C PRO A 162 9.38 -8.68 -19.95
N TYR A 163 8.90 -8.06 -18.86
CA TYR A 163 8.05 -8.69 -17.82
C TYR A 163 6.58 -8.30 -17.94
N ILE A 164 6.18 -7.47 -18.92
CA ILE A 164 4.84 -6.88 -18.99
C ILE A 164 3.72 -7.92 -18.91
N HIS A 165 3.90 -9.07 -19.54
CA HIS A 165 2.86 -10.12 -19.61
C HIS A 165 2.48 -10.74 -18.26
N VAL A 166 3.33 -10.63 -17.23
CA VAL A 166 2.97 -11.13 -15.90
C VAL A 166 1.91 -10.25 -15.23
N PHE A 167 1.70 -9.05 -15.76
CA PHE A 167 0.74 -8.06 -15.25
C PHE A 167 -0.58 -8.01 -16.05
N ASP A 168 -0.72 -8.78 -17.13
CA ASP A 168 -1.89 -8.73 -18.04
C ASP A 168 -3.21 -8.89 -17.28
N ARG A 169 -3.26 -9.73 -16.24
CA ARG A 169 -4.46 -9.95 -15.45
C ARG A 169 -4.74 -8.84 -14.42
N LEU A 170 -3.81 -7.94 -14.17
CA LEU A 170 -4.05 -6.83 -13.23
C LEU A 170 -5.11 -5.85 -13.74
N ASP A 171 -5.37 -5.80 -15.05
CA ASP A 171 -6.49 -5.03 -15.62
C ASP A 171 -7.86 -5.45 -15.04
N GLU A 172 -7.96 -6.69 -14.51
CA GLU A 172 -9.19 -7.18 -13.87
C GLU A 172 -9.49 -6.48 -12.54
N VAL A 173 -8.47 -5.91 -11.88
CA VAL A 173 -8.55 -5.34 -10.53
C VAL A 173 -8.02 -3.91 -10.44
N HIS A 174 -7.35 -3.39 -11.47
CA HIS A 174 -6.78 -2.05 -11.48
C HIS A 174 -7.86 -1.00 -11.72
N SER A 175 -7.76 0.10 -10.98
CA SER A 175 -8.57 1.32 -11.17
C SER A 175 -7.67 2.54 -11.21
N GLN A 176 -7.95 3.46 -12.13
CA GLN A 176 -7.27 4.75 -12.15
C GLN A 176 -7.61 5.52 -10.87
N MET A 177 -6.59 6.08 -10.23
CA MET A 177 -6.76 6.90 -9.03
C MET A 177 -6.71 8.39 -9.38
N GLU A 178 -7.64 9.12 -8.78
CA GLU A 178 -7.71 10.58 -8.87
C GLU A 178 -7.36 11.19 -7.52
N GLN A 179 -6.46 12.16 -7.51
CA GLN A 179 -6.01 12.83 -6.28
C GLN A 179 -7.16 13.43 -5.49
N ASP A 180 -8.02 14.21 -6.15
CA ASP A 180 -9.11 14.93 -5.50
C ASP A 180 -10.16 13.96 -4.92
N GLU A 181 -10.36 12.82 -5.58
CA GLU A 181 -11.26 11.79 -5.09
C GLU A 181 -10.70 11.10 -3.85
N LEU A 182 -9.40 10.75 -3.85
CA LEU A 182 -8.75 10.19 -2.65
C LEU A 182 -8.84 11.15 -1.47
N VAL A 183 -8.56 12.45 -1.68
CA VAL A 183 -8.67 13.47 -0.64
C VAL A 183 -10.10 13.55 -0.12
N SER A 184 -11.10 13.64 -1.00
CA SER A 184 -12.51 13.72 -0.64
C SER A 184 -12.98 12.52 0.19
N VAL A 185 -12.58 11.31 -0.21
CA VAL A 185 -12.93 10.07 0.49
C VAL A 185 -12.29 10.01 1.87
N MET A 186 -11.02 10.41 2.01
CA MET A 186 -10.33 10.44 3.29
C MET A 186 -10.86 11.53 4.23
N GLU A 187 -11.24 12.69 3.70
CA GLU A 187 -11.91 13.73 4.49
C GLU A 187 -13.29 13.26 4.98
N GLY A 188 -14.05 12.56 4.13
CA GLY A 188 -15.29 11.89 4.52
C GLY A 188 -15.12 10.83 5.60
N ALA A 189 -13.96 10.19 5.66
CA ALA A 189 -13.56 9.23 6.68
C ALA A 189 -13.02 9.88 7.98
N GLY A 190 -12.99 11.22 8.06
CA GLY A 190 -12.55 11.96 9.26
C GLY A 190 -11.05 12.28 9.30
N TYR A 191 -10.36 12.18 8.17
CA TYR A 191 -8.94 12.51 8.05
C TYR A 191 -8.74 13.83 7.29
N GLN A 192 -7.73 14.61 7.66
CA GLN A 192 -7.37 15.86 7.00
C GLN A 192 -6.05 15.73 6.26
N LYS A 193 -5.99 16.17 5.01
CA LYS A 193 -4.73 16.22 4.25
C LYS A 193 -3.75 17.17 4.92
N ILE A 194 -2.51 16.72 5.14
CA ILE A 194 -1.44 17.47 5.80
C ILE A 194 -0.16 17.58 4.94
N LEU A 195 0.01 16.72 3.95
CA LEU A 195 1.17 16.73 3.04
C LEU A 195 0.73 16.32 1.64
N GLU A 196 1.41 16.88 0.65
CA GLU A 196 1.32 16.48 -0.76
C GLU A 196 2.70 16.69 -1.42
N GLU A 197 3.25 15.63 -1.99
CA GLU A 197 4.57 15.63 -2.64
C GLU A 197 4.54 14.76 -3.89
N THR A 198 5.14 15.23 -4.99
CA THR A 198 5.18 14.52 -6.26
C THR A 198 6.63 14.24 -6.67
N GLU A 199 6.91 13.01 -7.05
CA GLU A 199 8.19 12.57 -7.62
C GLU A 199 7.98 12.06 -9.04
N SER A 200 8.64 12.70 -10.02
CA SER A 200 8.59 12.29 -11.43
C SER A 200 9.45 11.07 -11.69
N LEU A 201 8.93 10.16 -12.53
CA LEU A 201 9.63 8.96 -12.98
C LEU A 201 10.19 9.15 -14.41
N PRO A 202 11.26 8.42 -14.77
CA PRO A 202 11.86 8.54 -16.11
C PRO A 202 10.92 8.18 -17.27
N ASN A 203 9.91 7.34 -17.01
CA ASN A 203 8.89 6.88 -17.97
C ASN A 203 7.77 7.91 -18.22
N GLY A 204 7.86 9.12 -17.68
CA GLY A 204 6.86 10.18 -17.81
C GLY A 204 5.70 10.09 -16.82
N LYS A 205 5.67 9.06 -15.97
CA LYS A 205 4.71 8.94 -14.87
C LYS A 205 5.21 9.71 -13.64
N ALA A 206 4.38 9.82 -12.62
CA ALA A 206 4.77 10.38 -11.34
C ALA A 206 4.19 9.56 -10.18
N LEU A 207 4.85 9.61 -9.05
CA LEU A 207 4.35 9.10 -7.78
C LEU A 207 3.91 10.30 -6.93
N LEU A 208 2.68 10.29 -6.51
CA LEU A 208 2.09 11.31 -5.66
C LEU A 208 1.91 10.76 -4.26
N ARG A 209 2.66 11.29 -3.31
CA ARG A 209 2.47 11.03 -1.88
C ARG A 209 1.48 12.01 -1.30
N ILE A 210 0.50 11.51 -0.59
CA ILE A 210 -0.46 12.29 0.18
C ILE A 210 -0.52 11.73 1.59
N ASP A 211 -0.27 12.59 2.58
CA ASP A 211 -0.40 12.20 3.98
C ASP A 211 -1.63 12.86 4.61
N PHE A 212 -2.28 12.11 5.46
CA PHE A 212 -3.47 12.51 6.19
C PHE A 212 -3.26 12.32 7.69
N LYS A 213 -3.91 13.19 8.46
CA LYS A 213 -3.97 13.10 9.93
C LYS A 213 -5.42 12.93 10.36
N LYS A 214 -5.64 12.04 11.31
CA LYS A 214 -6.96 11.85 11.93
C LYS A 214 -7.46 13.15 12.55
N GLY A 215 -8.67 13.56 12.19
CA GLY A 215 -9.33 14.72 12.77
C GLY A 215 -9.58 14.50 14.27
N LYS A 216 -9.57 15.58 15.04
CA LYS A 216 -10.02 15.51 16.44
C LYS A 216 -11.53 15.23 16.46
N GLU A 217 -11.97 14.27 17.26
CA GLU A 217 -13.40 14.12 17.54
C GLU A 217 -13.96 15.48 18.00
N ARG A 218 -15.02 15.93 17.32
CA ARG A 218 -15.77 17.09 17.83
C ARG A 218 -16.47 16.64 19.11
N THR A 219 -15.90 16.96 20.26
CA THR A 219 -16.63 16.92 21.52
C THR A 219 -17.76 17.94 21.39
N TYR A 220 -18.98 17.49 21.14
CA TYR A 220 -20.15 18.33 21.36
C TYR A 220 -20.30 18.46 22.87
N ASP A 221 -19.90 19.59 23.41
CA ASP A 221 -20.32 19.97 24.74
C ASP A 221 -21.87 20.11 24.71
N ILE A 222 -22.54 19.09 25.22
CA ILE A 222 -23.97 19.14 25.46
C ILE A 222 -24.15 20.05 26.72
N ASN A 223 -24.40 21.33 26.49
CA ASN A 223 -24.88 22.25 27.52
C ASN A 223 -26.37 22.04 27.81
#